data_c8b49b008a1c56864a4da037c2326de5
#
_entry.id   c8b49b008a1c56864a4da037c2326de5
#
_cell.length_a   1.000
_cell.length_b   1.000
_cell.length_c   1.000
_cell.angle_alpha   90.00
_cell.angle_beta   90.00
_cell.angle_gamma   90.00
#
_symmetry.space_group_name_H-M   'P 1'
#
loop_
_entity.id
_entity.type
_entity.pdbx_description
1 polymer ?
#
loop_
_entity_poly.entity_id
_entity_poly.type
_entity_poly.pdbx_seq_one_letter_code
_entity_poly.pdbx_strand_id
1 'polypeptide(L)'
;MLQALGGAVDQRRLARADETDRRESLVEELAGILWRKRRLRLAESAAHRHGLDEALSESQRTAKRAVVHIDATDGSEDVAEAVRATAADTEDTLRDMEEDEAMTRQALDLLNSRRNDPYEAAIAALREDTQQWWADTLARDPAELEEDEEPATADAEGLRRFLEGEVLPWFEARKKELANRPLIREQAFGESLDPDKLERLGRYEVHLDRKLERTLAMLLRLKDLRREATAG
;
A
#
# COMPACT_ATOMS: atom_id res chain seq x y z
N MET A 1 -46.31 46.04 -44.43
CA MET A 1 -45.21 46.31 -43.52
C MET A 1 -45.36 45.54 -42.18
N LEU A 2 -46.50 45.31 -41.60
CA LEU A 2 -46.76 44.60 -40.35
C LEU A 2 -46.53 43.06 -40.45
N GLN A 3 -46.75 42.42 -41.59
CA GLN A 3 -46.51 40.97 -41.77
C GLN A 3 -45.04 40.58 -41.83
N ALA A 4 -44.14 41.45 -42.31
CA ALA A 4 -42.70 41.19 -42.34
C ALA A 4 -42.07 41.24 -40.93
N LEU A 5 -42.59 42.02 -40.00
CA LEU A 5 -42.13 42.11 -38.61
C LEU A 5 -42.56 40.90 -37.77
N GLY A 6 -43.73 40.31 -38.01
CA GLY A 6 -44.18 39.09 -37.35
C GLY A 6 -43.32 37.86 -37.67
N GLY A 7 -42.96 37.70 -38.94
CA GLY A 7 -42.11 36.58 -39.37
C GLY A 7 -40.69 36.62 -38.79
N ALA A 8 -40.10 37.82 -38.64
CA ALA A 8 -38.75 37.97 -38.07
C ALA A 8 -38.73 37.69 -36.55
N VAL A 9 -39.83 38.00 -35.83
CA VAL A 9 -39.95 37.70 -34.39
C VAL A 9 -40.11 36.19 -34.15
N ASP A 10 -40.91 35.53 -34.98
CA ASP A 10 -41.08 34.07 -34.88
C ASP A 10 -39.80 33.29 -35.24
N GLN A 11 -39.09 33.73 -36.27
CA GLN A 11 -37.77 33.11 -36.60
C GLN A 11 -36.75 33.28 -35.48
N ARG A 12 -36.70 34.43 -34.81
CA ARG A 12 -35.79 34.64 -33.66
C ARG A 12 -36.19 33.79 -32.44
N ARG A 13 -37.46 33.56 -32.20
CA ARG A 13 -37.96 32.68 -31.15
C ARG A 13 -37.60 31.22 -31.40
N LEU A 14 -37.79 30.74 -32.62
CA LEU A 14 -37.43 29.39 -33.05
C LEU A 14 -35.91 29.14 -32.96
N ALA A 15 -35.10 30.11 -33.41
CA ALA A 15 -33.64 30.00 -33.31
C ALA A 15 -33.15 29.97 -31.86
N ARG A 16 -33.77 30.73 -30.94
CA ARG A 16 -33.46 30.69 -29.50
C ARG A 16 -33.88 29.37 -28.84
N ALA A 17 -35.02 28.80 -29.21
CA ALA A 17 -35.46 27.50 -28.71
C ALA A 17 -34.48 26.39 -29.14
N ASP A 18 -34.12 26.36 -30.43
CA ASP A 18 -33.13 25.40 -30.96
C ASP A 18 -31.74 25.51 -30.30
N GLU A 19 -31.29 26.73 -30.01
CA GLU A 19 -30.03 26.96 -29.27
C GLU A 19 -30.11 26.48 -27.83
N THR A 20 -31.26 26.66 -27.16
CA THR A 20 -31.46 26.19 -25.79
C THR A 20 -31.45 24.66 -25.74
N ASP A 21 -32.18 24.01 -26.63
CA ASP A 21 -32.23 22.54 -26.74
C ASP A 21 -30.82 21.94 -27.01
N ARG A 22 -30.04 22.57 -27.91
CA ARG A 22 -28.67 22.16 -28.17
C ARG A 22 -27.78 22.29 -26.95
N ARG A 23 -27.92 23.38 -26.19
CA ARG A 23 -27.13 23.57 -24.97
C ARG A 23 -27.51 22.56 -23.89
N GLU A 24 -28.80 22.30 -23.68
CA GLU A 24 -29.26 21.28 -22.74
C GLU A 24 -28.72 19.89 -23.12
N SER A 25 -28.82 19.50 -24.38
CA SER A 25 -28.26 18.26 -24.89
C SER A 25 -26.75 18.15 -24.66
N LEU A 26 -25.97 19.22 -24.85
CA LEU A 26 -24.54 19.21 -24.58
C LEU A 26 -24.23 19.12 -23.07
N VAL A 27 -25.05 19.73 -22.20
CA VAL A 27 -24.90 19.61 -20.75
C VAL A 27 -25.20 18.19 -20.29
N GLU A 28 -26.27 17.58 -20.82
CA GLU A 28 -26.59 16.17 -20.55
C GLU A 28 -25.47 15.22 -21.02
N GLU A 29 -24.91 15.50 -22.19
CA GLU A 29 -23.78 14.73 -22.71
C GLU A 29 -22.55 14.85 -21.81
N LEU A 30 -22.22 16.06 -21.31
CA LEU A 30 -21.14 16.27 -20.34
C LEU A 30 -21.38 15.51 -19.05
N ALA A 31 -22.60 15.59 -18.50
CA ALA A 31 -22.96 14.86 -17.30
C ALA A 31 -22.79 13.34 -17.50
N GLY A 32 -23.21 12.82 -18.65
CA GLY A 32 -23.04 11.43 -19.04
C GLY A 32 -21.57 11.01 -19.17
N ILE A 33 -20.70 11.88 -19.72
CA ILE A 33 -19.26 11.62 -19.83
C ILE A 33 -18.63 11.60 -18.43
N LEU A 34 -18.90 12.57 -17.59
CA LEU A 34 -18.37 12.65 -16.22
C LEU A 34 -18.80 11.45 -15.37
N TRP A 35 -20.06 11.01 -15.52
CA TRP A 35 -20.56 9.83 -14.84
C TRP A 35 -19.84 8.55 -15.30
N ARG A 36 -19.58 8.40 -16.62
CA ARG A 36 -18.82 7.27 -17.15
C ARG A 36 -17.37 7.29 -16.66
N LYS A 37 -16.72 8.45 -16.63
CA LYS A 37 -15.36 8.60 -16.05
C LYS A 37 -15.32 8.20 -14.58
N ARG A 38 -16.31 8.57 -13.79
CA ARG A 38 -16.41 8.14 -12.39
C ARG A 38 -16.54 6.62 -12.27
N ARG A 39 -17.39 6.00 -13.10
CA ARG A 39 -17.55 4.54 -13.12
C ARG A 39 -16.26 3.83 -13.53
N LEU A 40 -15.53 4.37 -14.50
CA LEU A 40 -14.26 3.84 -14.94
C LEU A 40 -13.26 3.79 -13.78
N ARG A 41 -13.08 4.88 -13.05
CA ARG A 41 -12.21 4.95 -11.86
C ARG A 41 -12.63 3.98 -10.75
N LEU A 42 -13.93 3.81 -10.54
CA LEU A 42 -14.43 2.82 -9.58
C LEU A 42 -14.13 1.38 -10.02
N ALA A 43 -14.25 1.09 -11.32
CA ALA A 43 -13.91 -0.23 -11.87
C ALA A 43 -12.42 -0.52 -11.78
N GLU A 44 -11.56 0.47 -12.07
CA GLU A 44 -10.11 0.39 -11.89
C GLU A 44 -9.75 0.12 -10.43
N SER A 45 -10.29 0.91 -9.51
CA SER A 45 -10.10 0.72 -8.07
C SER A 45 -10.59 -0.64 -7.56
N ALA A 46 -11.67 -1.19 -8.13
CA ALA A 46 -12.16 -2.51 -7.78
C ALA A 46 -11.26 -3.63 -8.34
N ALA A 47 -10.73 -3.46 -9.57
CA ALA A 47 -9.80 -4.40 -10.17
C ALA A 47 -8.49 -4.47 -9.36
N HIS A 48 -7.94 -3.31 -8.94
CA HIS A 48 -6.78 -3.24 -8.05
C HIS A 48 -7.01 -3.95 -6.72
N ARG A 49 -8.14 -3.68 -6.07
CA ARG A 49 -8.47 -4.35 -4.80
C ARG A 49 -8.54 -5.86 -4.96
N HIS A 50 -9.18 -6.34 -6.00
CA HIS A 50 -9.27 -7.78 -6.26
C HIS A 50 -7.90 -8.40 -6.51
N GLY A 51 -7.05 -7.79 -7.35
CA GLY A 51 -5.70 -8.28 -7.58
C GLY A 51 -4.83 -8.22 -6.32
N LEU A 52 -5.01 -7.19 -5.48
CA LEU A 52 -4.31 -7.09 -4.20
C LEU A 52 -4.76 -8.18 -3.21
N ASP A 53 -6.07 -8.45 -3.13
CA ASP A 53 -6.62 -9.54 -2.30
C ASP A 53 -6.08 -10.90 -2.77
N GLU A 54 -5.90 -11.11 -4.08
CA GLU A 54 -5.29 -12.30 -4.65
C GLU A 54 -3.80 -12.42 -4.27
N ALA A 55 -3.01 -11.34 -4.42
CA ALA A 55 -1.61 -11.30 -4.01
C ALA A 55 -1.44 -11.53 -2.49
N LEU A 56 -2.35 -11.04 -1.67
CA LEU A 56 -2.36 -11.26 -0.23
C LEU A 56 -2.73 -12.71 0.13
N SER A 57 -3.63 -13.33 -0.63
CA SER A 57 -4.00 -14.75 -0.42
C SER A 57 -2.86 -15.71 -0.78
N GLU A 58 -1.95 -15.30 -1.67
CA GLU A 58 -0.74 -16.02 -2.07
C GLU A 58 0.54 -15.41 -1.46
N SER A 59 0.45 -14.90 -0.24
CA SER A 59 1.44 -14.11 0.47
C SER A 59 2.87 -14.66 0.36
N GLN A 60 3.09 -15.93 0.67
CA GLN A 60 4.41 -16.57 0.58
C GLN A 60 4.98 -16.57 -0.85
N ARG A 61 4.14 -16.76 -1.85
CA ARG A 61 4.56 -16.76 -3.26
C ARG A 61 4.94 -15.35 -3.72
N THR A 62 4.17 -14.35 -3.32
CA THR A 62 4.44 -12.94 -3.64
C THR A 62 5.72 -12.47 -2.97
N ALA A 63 5.92 -12.76 -1.68
CA ALA A 63 7.15 -12.45 -0.96
C ALA A 63 8.36 -13.12 -1.60
N LYS A 64 8.28 -14.41 -1.90
CA LYS A 64 9.36 -15.16 -2.56
C LYS A 64 9.72 -14.59 -3.93
N ARG A 65 8.76 -14.15 -4.72
CA ARG A 65 9.01 -13.49 -6.01
C ARG A 65 9.67 -12.14 -5.88
N ALA A 66 9.29 -11.36 -4.87
CA ALA A 66 9.88 -10.06 -4.61
C ALA A 66 11.38 -10.14 -4.32
N VAL A 67 11.81 -11.19 -3.62
CA VAL A 67 13.18 -11.35 -3.13
C VAL A 67 14.02 -12.36 -3.92
N VAL A 68 13.48 -12.96 -4.98
CA VAL A 68 14.14 -14.00 -5.81
C VAL A 68 15.49 -13.56 -6.40
N HIS A 69 15.68 -12.26 -6.60
CA HIS A 69 16.92 -11.70 -7.18
C HIS A 69 17.92 -11.22 -6.13
N ILE A 70 17.57 -11.31 -4.87
CA ILE A 70 18.42 -10.98 -3.74
C ILE A 70 18.60 -12.30 -3.02
N ASP A 71 19.81 -12.72 -2.66
CA ASP A 71 20.06 -13.92 -1.84
C ASP A 71 19.37 -13.78 -0.47
N ALA A 72 18.06 -13.74 -0.51
CA ALA A 72 17.24 -13.50 0.63
C ALA A 72 16.77 -14.84 1.18
N THR A 73 17.18 -15.07 2.38
CA THR A 73 16.61 -16.02 3.33
C THR A 73 15.07 -16.02 3.28
N ASP A 74 14.50 -17.16 3.60
CA ASP A 74 13.08 -17.44 3.66
C ASP A 74 12.24 -16.20 4.04
N GLY A 75 11.51 -15.68 3.06
CA GLY A 75 10.64 -14.52 3.26
C GLY A 75 9.44 -14.91 4.13
N SER A 76 9.58 -14.73 5.43
CA SER A 76 8.48 -14.90 6.40
C SER A 76 7.64 -13.63 6.55
N GLU A 77 8.05 -12.52 5.91
CA GLU A 77 7.34 -11.25 5.97
C GLU A 77 5.89 -11.40 5.49
N ASP A 78 4.95 -10.96 6.30
CA ASP A 78 3.55 -10.88 5.90
C ASP A 78 3.37 -9.78 4.85
N VAL A 79 3.00 -10.19 3.63
CA VAL A 79 2.74 -9.27 2.52
C VAL A 79 1.69 -8.23 2.90
N ALA A 80 0.70 -8.59 3.72
CA ALA A 80 -0.31 -7.65 4.19
C ALA A 80 0.30 -6.56 5.07
N GLU A 81 1.26 -6.91 5.92
CA GLU A 81 2.00 -5.94 6.73
C GLU A 81 2.88 -5.05 5.85
N ALA A 82 3.66 -5.64 4.94
CA ALA A 82 4.51 -4.89 4.00
C ALA A 82 3.72 -3.89 3.12
N VAL A 83 2.49 -4.26 2.71
CA VAL A 83 1.61 -3.39 1.91
C VAL A 83 1.02 -2.25 2.73
N ARG A 84 0.65 -2.51 4.00
CA ARG A 84 0.01 -1.52 4.88
C ARG A 84 0.99 -0.54 5.49
N ALA A 85 2.19 -1.01 5.86
CA ALA A 85 3.19 -0.19 6.54
C ALA A 85 3.66 0.96 5.64
N THR A 86 3.75 2.15 6.18
CA THR A 86 4.41 3.28 5.53
C THR A 86 5.93 3.21 5.71
N ALA A 87 6.68 4.07 5.02
CA ALA A 87 8.12 4.19 5.27
C ALA A 87 8.40 4.62 6.71
N ALA A 88 7.60 5.54 7.26
CA ALA A 88 7.73 5.99 8.64
C ALA A 88 7.47 4.85 9.64
N ASP A 89 6.42 4.05 9.43
CA ASP A 89 6.15 2.88 10.29
C ASP A 89 7.33 1.90 10.29
N THR A 90 7.95 1.70 9.12
CA THR A 90 9.12 0.81 8.99
C THR A 90 10.34 1.39 9.70
N GLU A 91 10.60 2.71 9.58
CA GLU A 91 11.68 3.41 10.29
C GLU A 91 11.49 3.36 11.80
N ASP A 92 10.27 3.56 12.29
CA ASP A 92 9.95 3.47 13.71
C ASP A 92 10.18 2.04 14.24
N THR A 93 9.70 1.02 13.51
CA THR A 93 9.95 -0.39 13.86
C THR A 93 11.45 -0.72 13.90
N LEU A 94 12.23 -0.25 12.92
CA LEU A 94 13.68 -0.45 12.89
C LEU A 94 14.38 0.20 14.08
N ARG A 95 13.95 1.41 14.48
CA ARG A 95 14.52 2.13 15.64
C ARG A 95 14.24 1.37 16.94
N ASP A 96 12.99 0.91 17.12
CA ASP A 96 12.61 0.12 18.30
C ASP A 96 13.45 -1.17 18.40
N MET A 97 13.67 -1.84 17.25
CA MET A 97 14.51 -3.03 17.19
C MET A 97 16.00 -2.74 17.48
N GLU A 98 16.52 -1.60 17.03
CA GLU A 98 17.90 -1.21 17.34
C GLU A 98 18.08 -0.95 18.83
N GLU A 99 17.08 -0.36 19.50
CA GLU A 99 17.07 -0.17 20.94
C GLU A 99 17.05 -1.51 21.69
N ASP A 100 16.21 -2.45 21.25
CA ASP A 100 16.10 -3.79 21.84
C ASP A 100 17.39 -4.62 21.65
N GLU A 101 17.98 -4.56 20.46
CA GLU A 101 19.27 -5.19 20.19
C GLU A 101 20.39 -4.60 21.07
N ALA A 102 20.39 -3.28 21.29
CA ALA A 102 21.35 -2.63 22.17
C ALA A 102 21.18 -3.11 23.62
N MET A 103 19.95 -3.24 24.13
CA MET A 103 19.66 -3.82 25.44
C MET A 103 20.13 -5.27 25.54
N THR A 104 19.91 -6.09 24.51
CA THR A 104 20.39 -7.49 24.44
C THR A 104 21.92 -7.55 24.48
N ARG A 105 22.62 -6.70 23.75
CA ARG A 105 24.08 -6.61 23.79
C ARG A 105 24.59 -6.14 25.16
N GLN A 106 23.89 -5.18 25.79
CA GLN A 106 24.19 -4.77 27.16
C GLN A 106 24.02 -5.94 28.15
N ALA A 107 23.00 -6.77 28.00
CA ALA A 107 22.81 -7.96 28.82
C ALA A 107 23.99 -8.95 28.65
N LEU A 108 24.47 -9.18 27.42
CA LEU A 108 25.67 -9.99 27.16
C LEU A 108 26.94 -9.41 27.83
N ASP A 109 27.11 -8.10 27.80
CA ASP A 109 28.23 -7.44 28.49
C ASP A 109 28.15 -7.64 30.01
N LEU A 110 26.92 -7.61 30.56
CA LEU A 110 26.69 -7.88 31.99
C LEU A 110 27.01 -9.34 32.37
N LEU A 111 26.68 -10.31 31.51
CA LEU A 111 27.04 -11.73 31.71
C LEU A 111 28.55 -11.94 31.71
N ASN A 112 29.31 -11.13 30.96
CA ASN A 112 30.75 -11.16 30.93
C ASN A 112 31.43 -10.37 32.08
N SER A 113 30.65 -9.65 32.87
CA SER A 113 31.15 -8.82 33.96
C SER A 113 31.49 -9.65 35.21
N ARG A 114 32.47 -9.18 36.01
CA ARG A 114 32.84 -9.80 37.31
C ARG A 114 31.92 -9.40 38.45
N ARG A 115 30.61 -9.30 38.22
CA ARG A 115 29.61 -8.97 39.24
C ARG A 115 29.24 -10.18 40.09
N ASN A 116 28.69 -9.96 41.27
CA ASN A 116 28.28 -11.03 42.17
C ASN A 116 27.08 -11.84 41.65
N ASP A 117 26.25 -11.24 40.79
CA ASP A 117 25.11 -11.93 40.15
C ASP A 117 24.93 -11.39 38.70
N PRO A 118 25.73 -11.90 37.76
CA PRO A 118 25.67 -11.44 36.39
C PRO A 118 24.39 -11.90 35.66
N TYR A 119 23.81 -13.02 36.04
CA TYR A 119 22.61 -13.59 35.42
C TYR A 119 21.39 -12.69 35.68
N GLU A 120 21.09 -12.40 36.96
CA GLU A 120 19.97 -11.54 37.34
C GLU A 120 20.12 -10.13 36.76
N ALA A 121 21.34 -9.59 36.77
CA ALA A 121 21.61 -8.28 36.20
C ALA A 121 21.40 -8.24 34.66
N ALA A 122 21.73 -9.31 33.97
CA ALA A 122 21.50 -9.44 32.54
C ALA A 122 20.00 -9.54 32.20
N ILE A 123 19.27 -10.38 32.93
CA ILE A 123 17.80 -10.49 32.74
C ILE A 123 17.13 -9.14 32.94
N ALA A 124 17.49 -8.40 34.01
CA ALA A 124 16.92 -7.10 34.31
C ALA A 124 17.23 -6.03 33.25
N ALA A 125 18.27 -6.22 32.44
CA ALA A 125 18.63 -5.31 31.32
C ALA A 125 17.89 -5.66 30.03
N LEU A 126 17.32 -6.86 29.91
CA LEU A 126 16.54 -7.26 28.75
C LEU A 126 15.15 -6.61 28.75
N ARG A 127 14.59 -6.42 27.57
CA ARG A 127 13.20 -6.02 27.40
C ARG A 127 12.24 -7.12 27.87
N GLU A 128 11.05 -6.72 28.30
CA GLU A 128 10.05 -7.63 28.85
C GLU A 128 9.70 -8.79 27.90
N ASP A 129 9.58 -8.50 26.60
CA ASP A 129 9.30 -9.52 25.58
C ASP A 129 10.43 -10.56 25.47
N THR A 130 11.68 -10.13 25.53
CA THR A 130 12.85 -11.02 25.51
C THR A 130 12.95 -11.82 26.81
N GLN A 131 12.62 -11.21 27.95
CA GLN A 131 12.54 -11.93 29.23
C GLN A 131 11.46 -13.02 29.17
N GLN A 132 10.30 -12.70 28.60
CA GLN A 132 9.23 -13.67 28.43
C GLN A 132 9.65 -14.82 27.49
N TRP A 133 10.29 -14.49 26.35
CA TRP A 133 10.82 -15.52 25.45
C TRP A 133 11.82 -16.44 26.13
N TRP A 134 12.73 -15.88 26.94
CA TRP A 134 13.62 -16.69 27.76
C TRP A 134 12.89 -17.61 28.73
N ALA A 135 11.87 -17.09 29.44
CA ALA A 135 11.06 -17.88 30.35
C ALA A 135 10.33 -19.04 29.63
N ASP A 136 9.79 -18.76 28.43
CA ASP A 136 9.14 -19.77 27.60
C ASP A 136 10.13 -20.81 27.11
N THR A 137 11.37 -20.41 26.76
CA THR A 137 12.45 -21.33 26.37
C THR A 137 12.85 -22.27 27.52
N LEU A 138 12.92 -21.74 28.75
CA LEU A 138 13.19 -22.55 29.94
C LEU A 138 12.03 -23.52 30.29
N ALA A 139 10.82 -23.17 29.91
CA ALA A 139 9.62 -23.97 30.19
C ALA A 139 9.36 -25.07 29.14
N ARG A 140 10.13 -25.14 28.04
CA ARG A 140 9.98 -26.18 27.02
C ARG A 140 10.19 -27.58 27.61
N ASP A 141 9.30 -28.50 27.21
CA ASP A 141 9.44 -29.91 27.62
C ASP A 141 10.68 -30.52 26.93
N PRO A 142 11.60 -31.12 27.69
CA PRO A 142 12.74 -31.83 27.09
C PRO A 142 12.37 -32.93 26.09
N ALA A 143 11.13 -33.43 26.16
CA ALA A 143 10.63 -34.40 25.19
C ALA A 143 10.26 -33.80 23.81
N GLU A 144 10.12 -32.49 23.72
CA GLU A 144 9.81 -31.75 22.49
C GLU A 144 11.06 -31.18 21.80
N LEU A 145 12.25 -31.35 22.42
CA LEU A 145 13.53 -30.91 21.85
C LEU A 145 13.97 -31.85 20.73
N GLU A 146 14.63 -31.31 19.69
CA GLU A 146 15.23 -32.09 18.65
C GLU A 146 16.45 -32.92 19.20
N GLU A 147 16.83 -33.99 18.51
CA GLU A 147 17.90 -34.93 19.00
C GLU A 147 19.25 -34.24 19.28
N ASP A 148 19.51 -33.08 18.65
CA ASP A 148 20.73 -32.29 18.80
C ASP A 148 20.57 -31.05 19.68
N GLU A 149 19.37 -30.80 20.26
CA GLU A 149 19.05 -29.60 21.04
C GLU A 149 19.25 -29.89 22.54
N GLU A 150 20.15 -29.14 23.18
CA GLU A 150 20.34 -29.20 24.63
C GLU A 150 19.28 -28.37 25.38
N PRO A 151 18.72 -28.90 26.47
CA PRO A 151 17.76 -28.14 27.29
C PRO A 151 18.39 -26.85 27.83
N ALA A 152 17.64 -25.77 27.81
CA ALA A 152 18.07 -24.49 28.34
C ALA A 152 18.25 -24.57 29.86
N THR A 153 19.35 -23.98 30.37
CA THR A 153 19.65 -23.91 31.81
C THR A 153 19.49 -22.47 32.31
N ALA A 154 18.84 -22.31 33.46
CA ALA A 154 18.61 -21.01 34.08
C ALA A 154 19.89 -20.47 34.77
N ASP A 155 20.94 -20.27 33.97
CA ASP A 155 22.23 -19.74 34.42
C ASP A 155 22.85 -18.79 33.37
N ALA A 156 24.00 -18.21 33.71
CA ALA A 156 24.65 -17.23 32.86
C ALA A 156 25.07 -17.80 31.48
N GLU A 157 25.43 -19.08 31.41
CA GLU A 157 25.85 -19.73 30.19
C GLU A 157 24.65 -20.10 29.29
N GLY A 158 23.55 -20.58 29.91
CA GLY A 158 22.30 -20.85 29.18
C GLY A 158 21.72 -19.58 28.57
N LEU A 159 21.65 -18.49 29.36
CA LEU A 159 21.19 -17.19 28.86
C LEU A 159 22.08 -16.65 27.74
N ARG A 160 23.41 -16.78 27.85
CA ARG A 160 24.33 -16.37 26.78
C ARG A 160 24.06 -17.12 25.49
N ARG A 161 23.95 -18.45 25.55
CA ARG A 161 23.67 -19.27 24.35
C ARG A 161 22.34 -18.87 23.70
N PHE A 162 21.32 -18.62 24.48
CA PHE A 162 20.04 -18.15 23.99
C PHE A 162 20.15 -16.79 23.30
N LEU A 163 20.80 -15.80 23.92
CA LEU A 163 20.94 -14.46 23.35
C LEU A 163 21.79 -14.45 22.07
N GLU A 164 22.89 -15.19 22.05
CA GLU A 164 23.79 -15.27 20.88
C GLU A 164 23.24 -16.20 19.78
N GLY A 165 22.57 -17.28 20.14
CA GLY A 165 22.11 -18.31 19.21
C GLY A 165 20.70 -18.06 18.63
N GLU A 166 19.83 -17.41 19.39
CA GLU A 166 18.44 -17.21 18.98
C GLU A 166 18.10 -15.72 18.82
N VAL A 167 18.33 -14.91 19.85
CA VAL A 167 17.84 -13.52 19.87
C VAL A 167 18.57 -12.61 18.90
N LEU A 168 19.89 -12.59 18.90
CA LEU A 168 20.66 -11.75 17.97
C LEU A 168 20.47 -12.17 16.50
N PRO A 169 20.47 -13.46 16.13
CA PRO A 169 20.15 -13.89 14.77
C PRO A 169 18.72 -13.50 14.36
N TRP A 170 17.75 -13.54 15.29
CA TRP A 170 16.39 -13.10 15.04
C TRP A 170 16.34 -11.60 14.68
N PHE A 171 17.05 -10.73 15.43
CA PHE A 171 17.13 -9.30 15.08
C PHE A 171 17.72 -9.08 13.70
N GLU A 172 18.79 -9.80 13.33
CA GLU A 172 19.40 -9.70 12.01
C GLU A 172 18.44 -10.14 10.89
N ALA A 173 17.75 -11.27 11.09
CA ALA A 173 16.75 -11.75 10.14
C ALA A 173 15.60 -10.75 9.98
N ARG A 174 15.06 -10.26 11.09
CA ARG A 174 13.94 -9.31 11.07
C ARG A 174 14.31 -7.97 10.41
N LYS A 175 15.51 -7.45 10.64
CA LYS A 175 15.99 -6.25 9.95
C LYS A 175 16.06 -6.44 8.43
N LYS A 176 16.50 -7.61 7.96
CA LYS A 176 16.51 -7.95 6.53
C LYS A 176 15.08 -8.01 5.96
N GLU A 177 14.16 -8.62 6.68
CA GLU A 177 12.75 -8.66 6.29
C GLU A 177 12.16 -7.24 6.15
N LEU A 178 12.38 -6.38 7.13
CA LEU A 178 11.92 -4.99 7.10
C LEU A 178 12.53 -4.21 5.91
N ALA A 179 13.81 -4.45 5.61
CA ALA A 179 14.47 -3.85 4.45
C ALA A 179 13.86 -4.32 3.11
N ASN A 180 13.27 -5.52 3.07
CA ASN A 180 12.61 -6.06 1.87
C ASN A 180 11.16 -5.58 1.70
N ARG A 181 10.53 -4.94 2.70
CA ARG A 181 9.15 -4.45 2.62
C ARG A 181 8.82 -3.62 1.37
N PRO A 182 9.67 -2.68 0.92
CA PRO A 182 9.40 -1.93 -0.31
C PRO A 182 9.28 -2.83 -1.54
N LEU A 183 10.17 -3.83 -1.67
CA LEU A 183 10.15 -4.77 -2.80
C LEU A 183 8.94 -5.69 -2.77
N ILE A 184 8.55 -6.18 -1.59
CA ILE A 184 7.35 -7.00 -1.41
C ILE A 184 6.10 -6.19 -1.77
N ARG A 185 6.04 -4.92 -1.36
CA ARG A 185 4.96 -4.00 -1.70
C ARG A 185 4.88 -3.75 -3.20
N GLU A 186 6.01 -3.46 -3.85
CA GLU A 186 6.07 -3.26 -5.30
C GLU A 186 5.63 -4.50 -6.06
N GLN A 187 6.05 -5.68 -5.61
CA GLN A 187 5.63 -6.95 -6.19
C GLN A 187 4.12 -7.17 -6.03
N ALA A 188 3.57 -6.96 -4.84
CA ALA A 188 2.14 -7.10 -4.57
C ALA A 188 1.30 -6.14 -5.43
N PHE A 189 1.74 -4.88 -5.56
CA PHE A 189 1.09 -3.93 -6.45
C PHE A 189 1.24 -4.32 -7.91
N GLY A 190 2.40 -4.82 -8.35
CA GLY A 190 2.62 -5.31 -9.70
C GLY A 190 1.70 -6.49 -10.03
N GLU A 191 1.57 -7.45 -9.14
CA GLU A 191 0.68 -8.62 -9.30
C GLU A 191 -0.81 -8.24 -9.26
N SER A 192 -1.16 -7.15 -8.56
CA SER A 192 -2.53 -6.62 -8.55
C SER A 192 -2.98 -5.98 -9.86
N LEU A 193 -2.05 -5.70 -10.76
CA LEU A 193 -2.29 -5.08 -12.05
C LEU A 193 -2.51 -6.15 -13.13
N ASP A 194 -3.69 -6.15 -13.75
CA ASP A 194 -3.94 -6.88 -14.99
C ASP A 194 -3.63 -5.93 -16.18
N PRO A 195 -2.50 -6.14 -16.90
CA PRO A 195 -2.08 -5.24 -17.99
C PRO A 195 -3.14 -5.08 -19.08
N ASP A 196 -3.85 -6.16 -19.42
CA ASP A 196 -4.87 -6.14 -20.47
C ASP A 196 -6.10 -5.33 -20.04
N LYS A 197 -6.50 -5.44 -18.76
CA LYS A 197 -7.59 -4.63 -18.20
C LYS A 197 -7.20 -3.17 -18.15
N LEU A 198 -5.98 -2.84 -17.68
CA LEU A 198 -5.48 -1.47 -17.62
C LEU A 198 -5.41 -0.83 -19.01
N GLU A 199 -4.91 -1.55 -20.01
CA GLU A 199 -4.85 -1.03 -21.38
C GLU A 199 -6.25 -0.71 -21.91
N ARG A 200 -7.23 -1.60 -21.72
CA ARG A 200 -8.63 -1.35 -22.12
C ARG A 200 -9.22 -0.16 -21.39
N LEU A 201 -9.03 -0.05 -20.08
CA LEU A 201 -9.52 1.06 -19.27
C LEU A 201 -8.88 2.38 -19.72
N GLY A 202 -7.56 2.41 -19.94
CA GLY A 202 -6.83 3.59 -20.44
C GLY A 202 -7.29 4.04 -21.83
N ARG A 203 -7.52 3.11 -22.75
CA ARG A 203 -8.09 3.47 -24.08
C ARG A 203 -9.49 4.09 -23.93
N TYR A 204 -10.30 3.57 -23.00
CA TYR A 204 -11.63 4.11 -22.74
C TYR A 204 -11.55 5.50 -22.11
N GLU A 205 -10.60 5.73 -21.19
CA GLU A 205 -10.38 7.04 -20.57
C GLU A 205 -9.99 8.10 -21.63
N VAL A 206 -9.01 7.80 -22.48
CA VAL A 206 -8.60 8.70 -23.58
C VAL A 206 -9.76 9.03 -24.51
N HIS A 207 -10.65 8.04 -24.80
CA HIS A 207 -11.83 8.29 -25.61
C HIS A 207 -12.82 9.25 -24.93
N LEU A 208 -13.05 9.07 -23.63
CA LEU A 208 -13.93 9.95 -22.84
C LEU A 208 -13.34 11.35 -22.71
N ASP A 209 -12.04 11.50 -22.55
CA ASP A 209 -11.36 12.78 -22.48
C ASP A 209 -11.51 13.58 -23.79
N ARG A 210 -11.24 12.94 -24.94
CA ARG A 210 -11.44 13.57 -26.25
C ARG A 210 -12.90 13.98 -26.47
N LYS A 211 -13.83 13.17 -25.96
CA LYS A 211 -15.26 13.50 -26.07
C LYS A 211 -15.62 14.68 -25.17
N LEU A 212 -15.09 14.71 -23.93
CA LEU A 212 -15.26 15.81 -22.99
C LEU A 212 -14.74 17.12 -23.57
N GLU A 213 -13.52 17.13 -24.11
CA GLU A 213 -12.92 18.32 -24.72
C GLU A 213 -13.76 18.86 -25.88
N ARG A 214 -14.24 17.98 -26.77
CA ARG A 214 -15.11 18.40 -27.91
C ARG A 214 -16.43 19.01 -27.43
N THR A 215 -17.07 18.36 -26.44
CA THR A 215 -18.38 18.84 -25.93
C THR A 215 -18.21 20.16 -25.21
N LEU A 216 -17.12 20.33 -24.43
CA LEU A 216 -16.78 21.62 -23.81
C LEU A 216 -16.49 22.71 -24.84
N ALA A 217 -15.70 22.41 -25.89
CA ALA A 217 -15.43 23.37 -26.94
C ALA A 217 -16.70 23.82 -27.67
N MET A 218 -17.65 22.90 -27.93
CA MET A 218 -18.95 23.26 -28.51
C MET A 218 -19.77 24.17 -27.60
N LEU A 219 -19.80 23.87 -26.27
CA LEU A 219 -20.48 24.70 -25.29
C LEU A 219 -19.90 26.12 -25.23
N LEU A 220 -18.59 26.24 -25.19
CA LEU A 220 -17.91 27.53 -25.17
C LEU A 220 -18.20 28.32 -26.45
N ARG A 221 -18.15 27.67 -27.60
CA ARG A 221 -18.50 28.32 -28.88
C ARG A 221 -19.94 28.82 -28.90
N LEU A 222 -20.91 28.06 -28.42
CA LEU A 222 -22.28 28.51 -28.29
C LEU A 222 -22.42 29.72 -27.35
N LYS A 223 -21.67 29.73 -26.25
CA LYS A 223 -21.62 30.84 -25.30
C LYS A 223 -21.07 32.10 -25.96
N ASP A 224 -20.01 32.01 -26.74
CA ASP A 224 -19.40 33.16 -27.43
C ASP A 224 -20.31 33.72 -28.52
N LEU A 225 -20.92 32.85 -29.35
CA LEU A 225 -21.93 33.28 -30.34
C LEU A 225 -23.10 34.05 -29.70
N ARG A 226 -23.53 33.61 -28.52
CA ARG A 226 -24.58 34.33 -27.78
C ARG A 226 -24.13 35.70 -27.30
N ARG A 227 -22.87 35.82 -26.83
CA ARG A 227 -22.31 37.11 -26.41
C ARG A 227 -22.22 38.10 -27.57
N GLU A 228 -21.81 37.65 -28.73
CA GLU A 228 -21.74 38.44 -29.95
C GLU A 228 -23.15 38.90 -30.39
N ALA A 229 -24.12 37.98 -30.35
CA ALA A 229 -25.52 38.29 -30.70
C ALA A 229 -26.22 39.24 -29.72
N THR A 230 -25.72 39.42 -28.50
CA THR A 230 -26.27 40.34 -27.50
C THR A 230 -25.54 41.68 -27.48
N ALA A 231 -24.35 41.78 -28.09
CA ALA A 231 -23.55 43.01 -28.15
C ALA A 231 -23.76 43.83 -29.43
N GLY A 232 -24.43 43.27 -30.47
CA GLY A 232 -24.88 43.96 -31.69
C GLY A 232 -26.38 44.17 -31.75
#